data_a27d2117c87ee78ceed5306fae421c0b
#
_entry.id   a27d2117c87ee78ceed5306fae421c0b
#
_cell.length_a   1.000
_cell.length_b   1.000
_cell.length_c   1.000
_cell.angle_alpha   90.00
_cell.angle_beta   90.00
_cell.angle_gamma   90.00
#
_symmetry.space_group_name_H-M   'P 1'
#
loop_
_entity.id
_entity.type
_entity.pdbx_description
1 polymer ?
#
loop_
_entity_poly.entity_id
_entity_poly.type
_entity_poly.pdbx_seq_one_letter_code
_entity_poly.pdbx_strand_id
1 'polypeptide(L)'
;MSDKEDYPKEEPSAGEQPKTHHQRKPWQKRNQYPHQQKKDPEEIPVLQYGPNGNFHIYKEAMACTAMKLYGNLGKLIKLGKYYELVEPDAKVYKLESDPTGSKKLAYHENLKEYYRELNTMKNNRPKLYALLLQYLSDESLDEVKRSDKFETVDQETDPEGLWPIIEET
;
A
#
# COMPACT_ATOMS: atom_id res chain seq x y z
N MET A 1 63.17 -34.23 -20.66
CA MET A 1 63.77 -33.32 -21.64
C MET A 1 63.00 -32.02 -21.49
N SER A 2 63.69 -31.06 -20.90
CA SER A 2 63.18 -29.77 -20.48
C SER A 2 63.58 -28.76 -21.50
N ASP A 3 62.70 -28.00 -22.01
CA ASP A 3 63.05 -26.76 -22.73
C ASP A 3 62.36 -25.60 -22.01
N LYS A 4 63.20 -24.81 -21.38
CA LYS A 4 62.89 -23.49 -20.82
C LYS A 4 63.11 -22.47 -21.92
N GLU A 5 62.08 -21.77 -22.28
CA GLU A 5 62.21 -20.57 -23.08
C GLU A 5 62.32 -19.34 -22.19
N ASP A 6 63.41 -18.64 -22.34
CA ASP A 6 63.86 -17.44 -21.68
C ASP A 6 63.22 -16.23 -22.40
N TYR A 7 62.51 -15.35 -21.71
CA TYR A 7 62.02 -14.07 -22.26
C TYR A 7 62.89 -12.92 -21.73
N PRO A 8 63.36 -12.03 -22.60
CA PRO A 8 64.16 -10.88 -22.18
C PRO A 8 63.24 -9.77 -21.59
N LYS A 9 63.70 -9.20 -20.49
CA LYS A 9 63.15 -8.01 -19.87
C LYS A 9 63.51 -6.77 -20.66
N GLU A 10 62.54 -6.03 -21.18
CA GLU A 10 62.72 -4.64 -21.66
C GLU A 10 62.36 -3.68 -20.54
N GLU A 11 63.29 -2.77 -20.20
CA GLU A 11 63.08 -1.67 -19.28
C GLU A 11 62.36 -0.52 -20.00
N PRO A 12 61.44 0.21 -19.35
CA PRO A 12 60.76 1.34 -19.97
C PRO A 12 61.58 2.63 -19.85
N SER A 13 61.76 3.24 -20.99
CA SER A 13 62.36 4.56 -21.20
C SER A 13 61.47 5.66 -20.60
N ALA A 14 62.12 6.57 -19.88
CA ALA A 14 61.51 7.78 -19.33
C ALA A 14 61.07 8.74 -20.42
N GLY A 15 59.77 8.97 -20.51
CA GLY A 15 59.14 9.96 -21.36
C GLY A 15 58.44 11.04 -20.54
N GLU A 16 58.85 12.26 -20.75
CA GLU A 16 58.42 13.49 -20.09
C GLU A 16 56.91 13.74 -20.17
N GLN A 17 56.30 14.15 -19.06
CA GLN A 17 54.88 14.56 -19.01
C GLN A 17 54.73 16.05 -19.32
N PRO A 18 53.82 16.47 -20.21
CA PRO A 18 53.35 17.84 -20.26
C PRO A 18 52.26 18.06 -19.18
N LYS A 19 52.55 19.02 -18.28
CA LYS A 19 51.60 19.51 -17.27
C LYS A 19 50.50 20.30 -17.95
N THR A 20 49.33 19.71 -18.18
CA THR A 20 48.11 20.47 -18.50
C THR A 20 47.36 20.79 -17.23
N HIS A 21 47.43 22.04 -16.83
CA HIS A 21 46.57 22.65 -15.80
C HIS A 21 45.12 22.63 -16.30
N HIS A 22 44.36 21.58 -15.94
CA HIS A 22 42.92 21.61 -16.02
C HIS A 22 42.37 22.33 -14.77
N GLN A 23 42.07 23.62 -14.93
CA GLN A 23 41.25 24.37 -14.01
C GLN A 23 39.90 23.65 -13.86
N ARG A 24 39.73 22.95 -12.74
CA ARG A 24 38.44 22.39 -12.33
C ARG A 24 37.51 23.57 -12.03
N LYS A 25 36.50 23.79 -12.90
CA LYS A 25 35.39 24.68 -12.61
C LYS A 25 34.77 24.29 -11.28
N PRO A 26 34.48 25.26 -10.36
CA PRO A 26 33.84 24.96 -9.10
C PRO A 26 32.45 24.36 -9.40
N TRP A 27 32.18 23.20 -8.81
CA TRP A 27 30.89 22.56 -8.86
C TRP A 27 29.83 23.53 -8.34
N GLN A 28 28.97 24.03 -9.24
CA GLN A 28 27.78 24.75 -8.85
C GLN A 28 27.00 23.86 -7.91
N LYS A 29 26.74 24.36 -6.69
CA LYS A 29 25.89 23.72 -5.70
C LYS A 29 24.57 23.41 -6.40
N ARG A 30 24.32 22.13 -6.66
CA ARG A 30 23.00 21.64 -7.05
C ARG A 30 22.03 22.17 -6.00
N ASN A 31 21.04 22.95 -6.46
CA ASN A 31 19.89 23.31 -5.66
C ASN A 31 19.40 22.04 -4.96
N GLN A 32 19.63 21.97 -3.67
CA GLN A 32 18.98 21.01 -2.81
C GLN A 32 17.51 21.39 -2.91
N TYR A 33 16.75 20.62 -3.70
CA TYR A 33 15.30 20.58 -3.52
C TYR A 33 15.09 20.30 -2.03
N PRO A 34 14.25 21.11 -1.36
CA PRO A 34 13.95 20.81 0.03
C PRO A 34 13.46 19.38 0.04
N HIS A 35 14.20 18.51 0.73
CA HIS A 35 13.70 17.18 1.07
C HIS A 35 12.34 17.44 1.71
N GLN A 36 11.28 17.13 0.97
CA GLN A 36 9.98 16.96 1.61
C GLN A 36 10.26 15.91 2.69
N GLN A 37 10.31 16.39 3.92
CA GLN A 37 10.32 15.53 5.09
C GLN A 37 9.17 14.56 4.82
N LYS A 38 9.50 13.27 4.62
CA LYS A 38 8.49 12.22 4.68
C LYS A 38 7.83 12.46 6.03
N LYS A 39 6.63 13.03 6.02
CA LYS A 39 5.77 13.01 7.19
C LYS A 39 5.75 11.54 7.61
N ASP A 40 6.19 11.27 8.82
CA ASP A 40 6.01 9.98 9.45
C ASP A 40 4.56 9.56 9.21
N PRO A 41 4.26 8.27 9.05
CA PRO A 41 2.90 7.81 8.82
C PRO A 41 2.04 8.49 9.86
N GLU A 42 1.09 9.33 9.40
CA GLU A 42 0.26 10.16 10.28
C GLU A 42 -0.32 9.22 11.33
N GLU A 43 0.07 9.43 12.57
CA GLU A 43 -0.46 8.68 13.70
C GLU A 43 -1.98 8.88 13.70
N ILE A 44 -2.73 7.78 13.66
CA ILE A 44 -4.18 7.85 13.63
C ILE A 44 -4.61 8.49 14.95
N PRO A 45 -5.30 9.65 14.93
CA PRO A 45 -5.79 10.24 16.16
C PRO A 45 -6.86 9.34 16.78
N VAL A 46 -6.89 9.26 18.10
CA VAL A 46 -7.98 8.60 18.82
C VAL A 46 -9.28 9.39 18.60
N LEU A 47 -10.34 8.72 18.16
CA LEU A 47 -11.65 9.33 17.99
C LEU A 47 -12.22 9.75 19.35
N GLN A 48 -12.58 11.02 19.48
CA GLN A 48 -13.19 11.60 20.66
C GLN A 48 -14.66 11.92 20.39
N TYR A 49 -15.52 11.44 21.28
CA TYR A 49 -16.95 11.72 21.27
C TYR A 49 -17.24 13.15 21.75
N GLY A 50 -18.30 13.77 21.20
CA GLY A 50 -18.86 15.01 21.68
C GLY A 50 -18.63 16.24 20.78
N PRO A 51 -19.01 17.44 21.26
CA PRO A 51 -19.07 18.66 20.46
C PRO A 51 -17.70 19.16 19.93
N ASN A 52 -16.62 18.71 20.53
CA ASN A 52 -15.25 18.99 20.09
C ASN A 52 -14.63 17.74 19.41
N GLY A 53 -15.46 16.85 18.92
CA GLY A 53 -15.04 15.61 18.27
C GLY A 53 -14.14 15.88 17.07
N ASN A 54 -13.17 14.99 16.88
CA ASN A 54 -12.17 15.06 15.81
C ASN A 54 -12.48 14.11 14.66
N PHE A 55 -13.77 13.74 14.46
CA PHE A 55 -14.19 12.72 13.50
C PHE A 55 -13.62 12.91 12.10
N HIS A 56 -13.60 14.13 11.56
CA HIS A 56 -13.10 14.37 10.22
C HIS A 56 -11.62 14.00 10.07
N ILE A 57 -10.78 14.42 11.05
CA ILE A 57 -9.34 14.12 11.04
C ILE A 57 -9.13 12.62 11.25
N TYR A 58 -9.87 12.00 12.17
CA TYR A 58 -9.86 10.56 12.41
C TYR A 58 -10.22 9.80 11.13
N LYS A 59 -11.31 10.14 10.45
CA LYS A 59 -11.78 9.49 9.22
C LYS A 59 -10.73 9.53 8.12
N GLU A 60 -10.09 10.67 7.89
CA GLU A 60 -9.05 10.81 6.87
C GLU A 60 -7.81 9.97 7.19
N ALA A 61 -7.29 10.08 8.42
CA ALA A 61 -6.12 9.32 8.85
C ALA A 61 -6.39 7.81 8.84
N MET A 62 -7.55 7.39 9.35
CA MET A 62 -7.99 5.99 9.35
C MET A 62 -8.12 5.46 7.93
N ALA A 63 -8.77 6.20 7.01
CA ALA A 63 -8.91 5.81 5.61
C ALA A 63 -7.54 5.62 4.92
N CYS A 64 -6.61 6.55 5.12
CA CYS A 64 -5.26 6.44 4.57
C CYS A 64 -4.53 5.21 5.10
N THR A 65 -4.58 4.98 6.41
CA THR A 65 -3.91 3.84 7.04
C THR A 65 -4.57 2.53 6.65
N ALA A 66 -5.90 2.44 6.67
CA ALA A 66 -6.63 1.24 6.28
C ALA A 66 -6.36 0.85 4.82
N MET A 67 -6.32 1.83 3.90
CA MET A 67 -5.96 1.56 2.49
C MET A 67 -4.50 1.12 2.34
N LYS A 68 -3.59 1.67 3.12
CA LYS A 68 -2.17 1.27 3.11
C LYS A 68 -1.98 -0.16 3.60
N LEU A 69 -2.70 -0.56 4.66
CA LEU A 69 -2.57 -1.88 5.29
C LEU A 69 -3.39 -2.97 4.59
N TYR A 70 -4.59 -2.63 4.11
CA TYR A 70 -5.59 -3.59 3.66
C TYR A 70 -6.08 -3.36 2.22
N GLY A 71 -5.48 -2.43 1.48
CA GLY A 71 -5.78 -2.20 0.07
C GLY A 71 -7.25 -1.81 -0.17
N ASN A 72 -7.92 -2.54 -1.07
CA ASN A 72 -9.31 -2.25 -1.44
C ASN A 72 -10.30 -2.38 -0.28
N LEU A 73 -10.02 -3.24 0.71
CA LEU A 73 -10.84 -3.32 1.92
C LEU A 73 -10.85 -1.99 2.70
N GLY A 74 -9.70 -1.30 2.79
CA GLY A 74 -9.59 -0.01 3.47
C GLY A 74 -10.40 1.12 2.82
N LYS A 75 -10.82 0.96 1.55
CA LYS A 75 -11.73 1.90 0.89
C LYS A 75 -13.11 2.00 1.56
N LEU A 76 -13.48 0.99 2.37
CA LEU A 76 -14.70 1.01 3.17
C LEU A 76 -14.89 2.33 3.93
N ILE A 77 -13.82 2.83 4.57
CA ILE A 77 -13.85 4.07 5.37
C ILE A 77 -14.29 5.28 4.53
N LYS A 78 -13.90 5.33 3.23
CA LYS A 78 -14.29 6.43 2.32
C LYS A 78 -15.65 6.21 1.69
N LEU A 79 -16.01 4.97 1.37
CA LEU A 79 -17.19 4.64 0.59
C LEU A 79 -18.42 4.34 1.46
N GLY A 80 -18.21 4.07 2.76
CA GLY A 80 -19.28 3.61 3.67
C GLY A 80 -19.74 2.17 3.39
N LYS A 81 -19.13 1.48 2.43
CA LYS A 81 -19.45 0.10 2.04
C LYS A 81 -18.23 -0.60 1.47
N TYR A 82 -18.28 -1.93 1.37
CA TYR A 82 -17.21 -2.68 0.74
C TYR A 82 -16.99 -2.27 -0.72
N TYR A 83 -15.72 -2.24 -1.11
CA TYR A 83 -15.35 -2.12 -2.51
C TYR A 83 -15.81 -3.39 -3.25
N GLU A 84 -16.64 -3.19 -4.28
CA GLU A 84 -17.20 -4.29 -5.06
C GLU A 84 -16.16 -4.79 -6.08
N LEU A 85 -15.76 -6.06 -5.90
CA LEU A 85 -14.91 -6.73 -6.87
C LEU A 85 -15.78 -7.33 -7.97
N VAL A 86 -15.45 -7.02 -9.22
CA VAL A 86 -16.17 -7.54 -10.38
C VAL A 86 -15.55 -8.86 -10.82
N GLU A 87 -16.32 -9.95 -10.79
CA GLU A 87 -15.88 -11.23 -11.29
C GLU A 87 -15.71 -11.17 -12.82
N PRO A 88 -14.60 -11.67 -13.38
CA PRO A 88 -14.38 -11.73 -14.81
C PRO A 88 -15.45 -12.56 -15.52
N ASP A 89 -16.15 -11.96 -16.50
CA ASP A 89 -17.18 -12.65 -17.29
C ASP A 89 -16.54 -13.35 -18.52
N ALA A 90 -16.67 -14.67 -18.60
CA ALA A 90 -16.16 -15.49 -19.70
C ALA A 90 -16.66 -15.02 -21.09
N LYS A 91 -17.88 -14.45 -21.17
CA LYS A 91 -18.47 -13.92 -22.41
C LYS A 91 -17.69 -12.72 -22.96
N VAL A 92 -17.19 -11.87 -22.07
CA VAL A 92 -16.38 -10.68 -22.47
C VAL A 92 -15.11 -11.11 -23.18
N TYR A 93 -14.52 -12.22 -22.77
CA TYR A 93 -13.29 -12.77 -23.38
C TYR A 93 -13.52 -13.50 -24.69
N LYS A 94 -14.80 -13.76 -25.09
CA LYS A 94 -15.14 -14.48 -26.33
C LYS A 94 -14.35 -15.79 -26.48
N LEU A 95 -14.37 -16.63 -25.45
CA LEU A 95 -13.54 -17.85 -25.36
C LEU A 95 -13.81 -18.85 -26.48
N GLU A 96 -15.04 -18.85 -27.08
CA GLU A 96 -15.46 -19.70 -28.19
C GLU A 96 -14.68 -19.41 -29.48
N SER A 97 -14.17 -18.18 -29.63
CA SER A 97 -13.41 -17.72 -30.81
C SER A 97 -11.94 -17.42 -30.47
N ASP A 98 -11.29 -18.32 -29.73
CA ASP A 98 -9.90 -18.18 -29.32
C ASP A 98 -8.99 -19.27 -29.91
N PRO A 99 -8.57 -19.13 -31.18
CA PRO A 99 -7.75 -20.15 -31.84
C PRO A 99 -6.34 -20.28 -31.25
N THR A 100 -5.87 -19.28 -30.55
CA THR A 100 -4.53 -19.24 -29.94
C THR A 100 -4.51 -19.62 -28.47
N GLY A 101 -5.67 -19.71 -27.81
CA GLY A 101 -5.79 -19.93 -26.36
C GLY A 101 -5.36 -18.72 -25.49
N SER A 102 -4.94 -17.61 -26.09
CA SER A 102 -4.44 -16.45 -25.37
C SER A 102 -5.52 -15.76 -24.52
N LYS A 103 -6.75 -15.67 -25.06
CA LYS A 103 -7.88 -15.08 -24.32
C LYS A 103 -8.30 -15.97 -23.14
N LYS A 104 -8.26 -17.29 -23.33
CA LYS A 104 -8.54 -18.27 -22.28
C LYS A 104 -7.51 -18.15 -21.16
N LEU A 105 -6.24 -18.00 -21.50
CA LEU A 105 -5.18 -17.78 -20.51
C LEU A 105 -5.42 -16.47 -19.74
N ALA A 106 -5.69 -15.37 -20.43
CA ALA A 106 -5.96 -14.07 -19.80
C ALA A 106 -7.19 -14.13 -18.87
N TYR A 107 -8.26 -14.82 -19.28
CA TYR A 107 -9.43 -15.03 -18.43
C TYR A 107 -9.07 -15.78 -17.14
N HIS A 108 -8.33 -16.89 -17.24
CA HIS A 108 -7.93 -17.66 -16.07
C HIS A 108 -7.02 -16.88 -15.13
N GLU A 109 -6.08 -16.07 -15.64
CA GLU A 109 -5.23 -15.21 -14.83
C GLU A 109 -6.06 -14.16 -14.08
N ASN A 110 -6.99 -13.48 -14.76
CA ASN A 110 -7.86 -12.50 -14.13
C ASN A 110 -8.82 -13.14 -13.10
N LEU A 111 -9.33 -14.33 -13.38
CA LEU A 111 -10.17 -15.06 -12.44
C LEU A 111 -9.39 -15.47 -11.18
N LYS A 112 -8.15 -15.91 -11.34
CA LYS A 112 -7.26 -16.25 -10.23
C LYS A 112 -6.96 -15.02 -9.38
N GLU A 113 -6.68 -13.87 -10.01
CA GLU A 113 -6.45 -12.60 -9.31
C GLU A 113 -7.70 -12.15 -8.55
N TYR A 114 -8.88 -12.23 -9.15
CA TYR A 114 -10.15 -11.95 -8.49
C TYR A 114 -10.33 -12.75 -7.20
N TYR A 115 -10.15 -14.08 -7.26
CA TYR A 115 -10.28 -14.92 -6.07
C TYR A 115 -9.20 -14.67 -5.03
N ARG A 116 -7.98 -14.34 -5.46
CA ARG A 116 -6.90 -13.96 -4.55
C ARG A 116 -7.26 -12.69 -3.77
N GLU A 117 -7.75 -11.67 -4.46
CA GLU A 117 -8.16 -10.42 -3.84
C GLU A 117 -9.37 -10.60 -2.93
N LEU A 118 -10.38 -11.34 -3.36
CA LEU A 118 -11.56 -11.68 -2.57
C LEU A 118 -11.17 -12.37 -1.24
N ASN A 119 -10.28 -13.35 -1.30
CA ASN A 119 -9.80 -14.05 -0.11
C ASN A 119 -8.97 -13.11 0.80
N THR A 120 -8.16 -12.25 0.22
CA THR A 120 -7.38 -11.25 0.97
C THR A 120 -8.30 -10.29 1.71
N MET A 121 -9.35 -9.80 1.07
CA MET A 121 -10.36 -8.94 1.72
C MET A 121 -11.05 -9.67 2.85
N LYS A 122 -11.52 -10.91 2.64
CA LYS A 122 -12.16 -11.72 3.68
C LYS A 122 -11.26 -11.91 4.90
N ASN A 123 -10.00 -12.25 4.68
CA ASN A 123 -9.03 -12.50 5.76
C ASN A 123 -8.63 -11.23 6.52
N ASN A 124 -8.78 -10.08 5.92
CA ASN A 124 -8.43 -8.81 6.53
C ASN A 124 -9.62 -8.10 7.20
N ARG A 125 -10.87 -8.56 7.01
CA ARG A 125 -12.06 -7.99 7.69
C ARG A 125 -11.90 -7.90 9.21
N PRO A 126 -11.55 -9.00 9.93
CA PRO A 126 -11.39 -8.93 11.38
C PRO A 126 -10.27 -7.98 11.82
N LYS A 127 -9.23 -7.85 11.00
CA LYS A 127 -8.11 -6.94 11.30
C LYS A 127 -8.52 -5.47 11.15
N LEU A 128 -9.30 -5.15 10.11
CA LEU A 128 -9.84 -3.80 9.94
C LEU A 128 -10.84 -3.48 11.06
N TYR A 129 -11.69 -4.44 11.43
CA TYR A 129 -12.60 -4.31 12.57
C TYR A 129 -11.86 -3.96 13.86
N ALA A 130 -10.83 -4.73 14.19
CA ALA A 130 -9.99 -4.47 15.37
C ALA A 130 -9.27 -3.11 15.30
N LEU A 131 -8.80 -2.72 14.12
CA LEU A 131 -8.17 -1.43 13.91
C LEU A 131 -9.14 -0.27 14.18
N LEU A 132 -10.38 -0.37 13.72
CA LEU A 132 -11.42 0.65 13.95
C LEU A 132 -11.69 0.83 15.45
N LEU A 133 -11.85 -0.25 16.20
CA LEU A 133 -12.09 -0.18 17.65
C LEU A 133 -10.88 0.33 18.44
N GLN A 134 -9.67 -0.01 18.00
CA GLN A 134 -8.43 0.36 18.71
C GLN A 134 -8.23 1.87 18.84
N TYR A 135 -8.75 2.65 17.90
CA TYR A 135 -8.57 4.10 17.87
C TYR A 135 -9.83 4.89 18.28
N LEU A 136 -10.72 4.27 19.06
CA LEU A 136 -11.80 4.95 19.74
C LEU A 136 -11.38 5.32 21.17
N SER A 137 -11.77 6.48 21.67
CA SER A 137 -11.69 6.78 23.11
C SER A 137 -12.66 5.92 23.89
N ASP A 138 -12.50 5.82 25.20
CA ASP A 138 -13.41 5.05 26.05
C ASP A 138 -14.85 5.55 25.89
N GLU A 139 -15.05 6.86 25.86
CA GLU A 139 -16.36 7.48 25.67
C GLU A 139 -16.96 7.15 24.29
N SER A 140 -16.14 7.23 23.21
CA SER A 140 -16.58 6.88 21.86
C SER A 140 -16.94 5.39 21.77
N LEU A 141 -16.16 4.53 22.39
CA LEU A 141 -16.41 3.09 22.43
C LEU A 141 -17.72 2.77 23.18
N ASP A 142 -17.97 3.46 24.29
CA ASP A 142 -19.21 3.29 25.06
C ASP A 142 -20.44 3.73 24.24
N GLU A 143 -20.35 4.82 23.46
CA GLU A 143 -21.43 5.24 22.57
C GLU A 143 -21.64 4.23 21.43
N VAL A 144 -20.59 3.75 20.79
CA VAL A 144 -20.67 2.70 19.76
C VAL A 144 -21.35 1.43 20.32
N LYS A 145 -21.02 1.00 21.55
CA LYS A 145 -21.63 -0.16 22.21
C LYS A 145 -23.09 0.02 22.59
N ARG A 146 -23.59 1.25 22.70
CA ARG A 146 -25.01 1.53 22.97
C ARG A 146 -25.89 1.31 21.75
N SER A 147 -25.32 1.20 20.55
CA SER A 147 -26.10 0.91 19.34
C SER A 147 -26.71 -0.48 19.41
N ASP A 148 -28.01 -0.57 19.14
CA ASP A 148 -28.76 -1.86 19.09
C ASP A 148 -28.17 -2.85 18.08
N LYS A 149 -27.41 -2.34 17.09
CA LYS A 149 -26.77 -3.14 16.04
C LYS A 149 -25.39 -3.68 16.45
N PHE A 150 -24.79 -3.10 17.51
CA PHE A 150 -23.39 -3.38 17.84
C PHE A 150 -23.15 -4.86 18.16
N GLU A 151 -24.02 -5.48 18.94
CA GLU A 151 -23.84 -6.89 19.35
C GLU A 151 -23.74 -7.84 18.14
N THR A 152 -24.59 -7.66 17.13
CA THR A 152 -24.56 -8.47 15.91
C THR A 152 -23.28 -8.22 15.11
N VAL A 153 -22.91 -6.96 14.95
CA VAL A 153 -21.72 -6.53 14.21
C VAL A 153 -20.42 -7.02 14.89
N ASP A 154 -20.40 -7.02 16.21
CA ASP A 154 -19.26 -7.51 17.00
C ASP A 154 -19.11 -9.04 16.88
N GLN A 155 -20.20 -9.79 16.95
CA GLN A 155 -20.19 -11.24 16.76
C GLN A 155 -19.67 -11.64 15.36
N GLU A 156 -20.03 -10.88 14.34
CA GLU A 156 -19.61 -11.11 12.95
C GLU A 156 -18.23 -10.52 12.66
N THR A 157 -17.70 -9.68 13.54
CA THR A 157 -16.48 -8.87 13.33
C THR A 157 -16.52 -8.13 11.99
N ASP A 158 -17.69 -7.52 11.70
CA ASP A 158 -17.95 -6.88 10.41
C ASP A 158 -17.65 -5.39 10.42
N PRO A 159 -16.57 -4.96 9.74
CA PRO A 159 -16.22 -3.54 9.67
C PRO A 159 -17.22 -2.71 8.84
N GLU A 160 -17.99 -3.31 7.91
CA GLU A 160 -19.02 -2.60 7.15
C GLU A 160 -20.21 -2.22 8.01
N GLY A 161 -20.62 -3.12 8.92
CA GLY A 161 -21.66 -2.84 9.89
C GLY A 161 -21.20 -1.89 11.00
N LEU A 162 -19.91 -1.97 11.40
CA LEU A 162 -19.35 -1.12 12.46
C LEU A 162 -19.17 0.34 12.01
N TRP A 163 -18.75 0.55 10.76
CA TRP A 163 -18.40 1.90 10.29
C TRP A 163 -19.56 2.91 10.41
N PRO A 164 -20.79 2.62 9.96
CA PRO A 164 -21.94 3.52 10.16
C PRO A 164 -22.21 3.85 11.62
N ILE A 165 -22.03 2.88 12.54
CA ILE A 165 -22.22 3.13 13.97
C ILE A 165 -21.22 4.17 14.47
N ILE A 166 -19.95 4.06 14.04
CA ILE A 166 -18.91 5.05 14.36
C ILE A 166 -19.21 6.43 13.74
N GLU A 167 -19.77 6.47 12.53
CA GLU A 167 -20.16 7.75 11.85
C GLU A 167 -21.33 8.47 12.56
N GLU A 168 -22.21 7.71 13.21
CA GLU A 168 -23.37 8.24 13.94
C GLU A 168 -23.01 8.70 15.36
N THR A 169 -21.84 8.27 15.87
CA THR A 169 -21.31 8.64 17.19
C THR A 169 -20.64 10.02 17.18
#